data_5a45c15b75d8d67edc36995894952e4a
#
_entry.id   5a45c15b75d8d67edc36995894952e4a
#
_cell.length_a   1.000
_cell.length_b   1.000
_cell.length_c   1.000
_cell.angle_alpha   90.00
_cell.angle_beta   90.00
_cell.angle_gamma   90.00
#
_symmetry.space_group_name_H-M   'P 1'
#
loop_
_entity.id
_entity.type
_entity.pdbx_description
1 polymer ?
#
loop_
_entity_poly.entity_id
_entity_poly.type
_entity_poly.pdbx_seq_one_letter_code
_entity_poly.pdbx_strand_id
1 'polypeptide(L)'
;MTPGFTVIRDTTPAAAIPKGAVVAMGNFDGVHLGHRAVIAAALQMGRAQGRPALAVTFEPHPRSFFSPNTPQFRLTDEAAKLRLLAGTGLKGAVVMTFDKTRAGTTAQDFIHHDLIERLGISGIAVGYDFHFGKGRVGSPSLLVGEAPRLGIEVDVQPHVDIEERPVSSSAIRMALAEGQIEDATAMLGGPWFVAGEVIHGEKRGRDLGYPTANIRLDKNCGLKHGIYAVRVGRGAELFDGVASFGRRPTFDNGAPLLEIFLLDFKGDLYGTVLDVAFIGFIREELKFDSVEALVRQMDDDSARARATLAAAPDAFPKLGVVG
;
A
#
# COMPACT_ATOMS: atom_id res chain seq x y z
N MET A 1 8.09 27.20 3.70
CA MET A 1 7.34 25.93 3.80
C MET A 1 7.71 25.10 2.60
N THR A 2 8.29 23.92 2.79
CA THR A 2 8.50 22.98 1.68
C THR A 2 7.11 22.60 1.16
N PRO A 3 6.82 22.74 -0.16
CA PRO A 3 5.52 22.35 -0.70
C PRO A 3 5.27 20.89 -0.33
N GLY A 4 4.12 20.61 0.27
CA GLY A 4 3.69 19.26 0.61
C GLY A 4 3.56 18.36 -0.63
N PHE A 5 3.38 17.08 -0.43
CA PHE A 5 3.11 16.13 -1.51
C PHE A 5 1.77 16.45 -2.18
N THR A 6 1.79 16.81 -3.47
CA THR A 6 0.60 17.27 -4.21
C THR A 6 -0.06 16.11 -4.94
N VAL A 7 -1.39 16.00 -4.87
CA VAL A 7 -2.17 15.03 -5.66
C VAL A 7 -2.82 15.74 -6.84
N ILE A 8 -2.46 15.30 -8.05
CA ILE A 8 -2.97 15.79 -9.33
C ILE A 8 -3.96 14.75 -9.85
N ARG A 9 -5.15 15.17 -10.25
CA ARG A 9 -6.20 14.31 -10.79
C ARG A 9 -6.58 14.72 -12.22
N ASP A 10 -7.44 13.92 -12.87
CA ASP A 10 -7.93 14.26 -14.22
C ASP A 10 -8.69 15.59 -14.25
N THR A 11 -9.30 15.98 -13.15
CA THR A 11 -9.99 17.26 -12.96
C THR A 11 -9.08 18.44 -12.65
N THR A 12 -7.78 18.20 -12.39
CA THR A 12 -6.83 19.27 -12.07
C THR A 12 -6.58 20.14 -13.31
N PRO A 13 -6.76 21.47 -13.24
CA PRO A 13 -6.51 22.36 -14.37
C PRO A 13 -5.08 22.22 -14.90
N ALA A 14 -4.91 22.21 -16.22
CA ALA A 14 -3.60 22.04 -16.87
C ALA A 14 -2.54 23.06 -16.40
N ALA A 15 -2.95 24.28 -16.08
CA ALA A 15 -2.08 25.33 -15.54
C ALA A 15 -1.52 25.02 -14.12
N ALA A 16 -2.18 24.14 -13.36
CA ALA A 16 -1.73 23.73 -12.04
C ALA A 16 -0.82 22.48 -12.07
N ILE A 17 -0.60 21.86 -13.24
CA ILE A 17 0.26 20.71 -13.39
C ILE A 17 1.70 21.17 -13.62
N PRO A 18 2.68 20.77 -12.78
CA PRO A 18 4.07 21.12 -12.99
C PRO A 18 4.59 20.60 -14.32
N LYS A 19 4.99 21.47 -15.22
CA LYS A 19 5.58 21.10 -16.52
C LYS A 19 7.06 20.75 -16.39
N GLY A 20 7.52 19.82 -17.23
CA GLY A 20 8.90 19.33 -17.22
C GLY A 20 9.19 18.42 -16.02
N ALA A 21 8.19 17.87 -15.35
CA ALA A 21 8.43 16.89 -14.29
C ALA A 21 8.97 15.57 -14.87
N VAL A 22 9.81 14.89 -14.07
CA VAL A 22 10.15 13.48 -14.31
C VAL A 22 9.10 12.61 -13.61
N VAL A 23 8.68 11.54 -14.25
CA VAL A 23 7.66 10.68 -13.68
C VAL A 23 8.13 9.24 -13.44
N ALA A 24 7.82 8.68 -12.29
CA ALA A 24 7.82 7.24 -12.05
C ALA A 24 6.44 6.72 -12.38
N MET A 25 6.31 5.74 -13.29
CA MET A 25 5.00 5.24 -13.70
C MET A 25 4.79 3.78 -13.31
N GLY A 26 3.63 3.51 -12.67
CA GLY A 26 3.26 2.17 -12.22
C GLY A 26 1.93 2.15 -11.47
N ASN A 27 1.44 0.95 -11.18
CA ASN A 27 0.24 0.79 -10.33
C ASN A 27 0.55 1.05 -8.85
N PHE A 28 1.78 0.86 -8.43
CA PHE A 28 2.31 1.09 -7.09
C PHE A 28 1.52 0.44 -5.95
N ASP A 29 0.89 -0.72 -6.21
CA ASP A 29 0.18 -1.46 -5.19
C ASP A 29 1.18 -2.08 -4.19
N GLY A 30 1.17 -1.57 -2.94
CA GLY A 30 2.12 -1.91 -1.88
C GLY A 30 3.41 -1.10 -1.88
N VAL A 31 3.76 -0.35 -2.92
CA VAL A 31 5.03 0.43 -3.05
C VAL A 31 6.26 -0.39 -2.64
N HIS A 32 6.32 -1.65 -3.11
CA HIS A 32 7.37 -2.63 -2.82
C HIS A 32 8.75 -2.23 -3.39
N LEU A 33 9.81 -2.97 -3.08
CA LEU A 33 11.18 -2.64 -3.47
C LEU A 33 11.36 -2.44 -4.98
N GLY A 34 10.68 -3.24 -5.83
CA GLY A 34 10.69 -3.00 -7.28
C GLY A 34 10.06 -1.64 -7.66
N HIS A 35 8.97 -1.25 -7.03
CA HIS A 35 8.39 0.09 -7.21
C HIS A 35 9.33 1.19 -6.71
N ARG A 36 10.00 0.96 -5.58
CA ARG A 36 10.97 1.93 -5.02
C ARG A 36 12.18 2.12 -5.93
N ALA A 37 12.63 1.09 -6.66
CA ALA A 37 13.67 1.21 -7.66
C ALA A 37 13.27 2.17 -8.80
N VAL A 38 12.06 1.99 -9.34
CA VAL A 38 11.51 2.91 -10.37
C VAL A 38 11.38 4.35 -9.83
N ILE A 39 10.92 4.51 -8.59
CA ILE A 39 10.82 5.82 -7.95
C ILE A 39 12.21 6.44 -7.75
N ALA A 40 13.18 5.66 -7.31
CA ALA A 40 14.56 6.12 -7.11
C ALA A 40 15.21 6.60 -8.42
N ALA A 41 14.97 5.89 -9.53
CA ALA A 41 15.40 6.29 -10.86
C ALA A 41 14.79 7.64 -11.28
N ALA A 42 13.48 7.81 -11.12
CA ALA A 42 12.81 9.08 -11.39
C ALA A 42 13.32 10.24 -10.51
N LEU A 43 13.57 9.98 -9.23
CA LEU A 43 14.17 10.97 -8.32
C LEU A 43 15.60 11.34 -8.73
N GLN A 44 16.40 10.39 -9.17
CA GLN A 44 17.76 10.62 -9.64
C GLN A 44 17.75 11.45 -10.93
N MET A 45 16.95 11.07 -11.92
CA MET A 45 16.77 11.80 -13.16
C MET A 45 16.25 13.22 -12.91
N GLY A 46 15.26 13.37 -12.03
CA GLY A 46 14.72 14.68 -11.64
C GLY A 46 15.79 15.59 -11.01
N ARG A 47 16.64 15.04 -10.14
CA ARG A 47 17.78 15.81 -9.57
C ARG A 47 18.77 16.23 -10.63
N ALA A 48 19.12 15.34 -11.55
CA ALA A 48 20.07 15.65 -12.64
C ALA A 48 19.54 16.75 -13.56
N GLN A 49 18.24 16.79 -13.82
CA GLN A 49 17.59 17.79 -14.66
C GLN A 49 17.14 19.05 -13.90
N GLY A 50 17.28 19.12 -12.57
CA GLY A 50 16.73 20.21 -11.75
C GLY A 50 15.20 20.26 -11.79
N ARG A 51 14.51 19.13 -11.96
CA ARG A 51 13.06 18.99 -12.13
C ARG A 51 12.43 18.20 -10.99
N PRO A 52 11.14 18.48 -10.64
CA PRO A 52 10.43 17.67 -9.67
C PRO A 52 10.19 16.27 -10.21
N ALA A 53 10.25 15.26 -9.31
CA ALA A 53 9.83 13.91 -9.64
C ALA A 53 8.43 13.65 -9.05
N LEU A 54 7.53 13.06 -9.85
CA LEU A 54 6.16 12.72 -9.51
C LEU A 54 5.92 11.22 -9.75
N ALA A 55 4.94 10.62 -9.07
CA ALA A 55 4.39 9.34 -9.49
C ALA A 55 3.26 9.54 -10.52
N VAL A 56 3.09 8.60 -11.45
CA VAL A 56 1.87 8.46 -12.26
C VAL A 56 1.26 7.10 -11.95
N THR A 57 0.04 7.08 -11.45
CA THR A 57 -0.67 5.87 -11.04
C THR A 57 -2.14 5.93 -11.46
N PHE A 58 -2.86 4.82 -11.27
CA PHE A 58 -4.22 4.66 -11.75
C PHE A 58 -5.17 4.26 -10.63
N GLU A 59 -6.36 4.84 -10.59
CA GLU A 59 -7.47 4.47 -9.72
C GLU A 59 -8.82 4.49 -10.46
N PRO A 60 -9.67 3.46 -10.26
CA PRO A 60 -9.37 2.21 -9.57
C PRO A 60 -8.22 1.44 -10.24
N HIS A 61 -7.64 0.48 -9.52
CA HIS A 61 -6.56 -0.37 -10.04
C HIS A 61 -7.00 -1.04 -11.35
N PRO A 62 -6.21 -1.01 -12.45
CA PRO A 62 -6.62 -1.51 -13.78
C PRO A 62 -7.16 -2.95 -13.73
N ARG A 63 -6.56 -3.84 -12.93
CA ARG A 63 -7.04 -5.22 -12.81
C ARG A 63 -8.44 -5.30 -12.20
N SER A 64 -8.79 -4.42 -11.27
CA SER A 64 -10.14 -4.38 -10.71
C SER A 64 -11.18 -3.97 -11.73
N PHE A 65 -10.81 -3.11 -12.68
CA PHE A 65 -11.67 -2.72 -13.80
C PHE A 65 -11.93 -3.89 -14.76
N PHE A 66 -10.88 -4.63 -15.14
CA PHE A 66 -11.00 -5.75 -16.09
C PHE A 66 -11.59 -7.03 -15.47
N SER A 67 -11.53 -7.19 -14.16
CA SER A 67 -11.99 -8.38 -13.45
C SER A 67 -12.92 -8.03 -12.27
N PRO A 68 -14.07 -7.37 -12.53
CA PRO A 68 -14.95 -6.89 -11.46
C PRO A 68 -15.57 -8.01 -10.62
N ASN A 69 -15.74 -9.21 -11.21
CA ASN A 69 -16.32 -10.38 -10.53
C ASN A 69 -15.30 -11.19 -9.74
N THR A 70 -14.01 -10.95 -9.92
CA THR A 70 -12.90 -11.59 -9.20
C THR A 70 -11.99 -10.51 -8.62
N PRO A 71 -12.50 -9.74 -7.64
CA PRO A 71 -11.75 -8.63 -7.09
C PRO A 71 -10.46 -9.12 -6.44
N GLN A 72 -9.38 -8.45 -6.76
CA GLN A 72 -8.07 -8.76 -6.22
C GLN A 72 -7.91 -8.13 -4.83
N PHE A 73 -7.31 -8.86 -3.90
CA PHE A 73 -6.76 -8.27 -2.68
C PHE A 73 -5.76 -7.16 -3.04
N ARG A 74 -6.07 -5.93 -2.68
CA ARG A 74 -5.17 -4.79 -2.84
C ARG A 74 -4.26 -4.68 -1.62
N LEU A 75 -2.96 -4.55 -1.86
CA LEU A 75 -1.98 -4.35 -0.79
C LEU A 75 -2.15 -2.98 -0.14
N THR A 76 -2.59 -2.00 -0.92
CA THR A 76 -2.89 -0.64 -0.46
C THR A 76 -4.15 -0.12 -1.14
N ASP A 77 -5.01 0.55 -0.39
CA ASP A 77 -6.00 1.45 -0.96
C ASP A 77 -5.33 2.72 -1.52
N GLU A 78 -6.09 3.62 -2.10
CA GLU A 78 -5.55 4.86 -2.66
C GLU A 78 -4.89 5.73 -1.59
N ALA A 79 -5.52 5.90 -0.43
CA ALA A 79 -5.02 6.75 0.63
C ALA A 79 -3.69 6.25 1.20
N ALA A 80 -3.61 4.96 1.51
CA ALA A 80 -2.38 4.32 1.97
C ALA A 80 -1.27 4.38 0.91
N LYS A 81 -1.60 4.13 -0.37
CA LYS A 81 -0.65 4.23 -1.48
C LYS A 81 -0.07 5.64 -1.61
N LEU A 82 -0.90 6.68 -1.56
CA LEU A 82 -0.44 8.07 -1.64
C LEU A 82 0.47 8.44 -0.46
N ARG A 83 0.15 7.99 0.75
CA ARG A 83 1.00 8.21 1.93
C ARG A 83 2.36 7.50 1.82
N LEU A 84 2.38 6.27 1.29
CA LEU A 84 3.65 5.57 1.01
C LEU A 84 4.47 6.29 -0.05
N LEU A 85 3.85 6.74 -1.15
CA LEU A 85 4.52 7.52 -2.19
C LEU A 85 5.06 8.84 -1.65
N ALA A 86 4.30 9.55 -0.79
CA ALA A 86 4.76 10.76 -0.13
C ALA A 86 6.00 10.52 0.75
N GLY A 87 6.11 9.34 1.36
CA GLY A 87 7.28 8.94 2.16
C GLY A 87 8.54 8.64 1.35
N THR A 88 8.49 8.62 0.00
CA THR A 88 9.65 8.30 -0.86
C THR A 88 10.49 9.51 -1.26
N GLY A 89 10.00 10.73 -1.03
CA GLY A 89 10.66 11.97 -1.47
C GLY A 89 10.13 12.53 -2.80
N LEU A 90 9.17 11.88 -3.45
CA LEU A 90 8.42 12.43 -4.58
C LEU A 90 7.71 13.72 -4.17
N LYS A 91 7.53 14.64 -5.13
CA LYS A 91 6.83 15.91 -4.90
C LYS A 91 5.32 15.82 -5.08
N GLY A 92 4.83 14.70 -5.59
CA GLY A 92 3.41 14.46 -5.77
C GLY A 92 3.11 13.20 -6.55
N ALA A 93 1.82 12.97 -6.78
CA ALA A 93 1.32 11.91 -7.64
C ALA A 93 0.25 12.42 -8.59
N VAL A 94 0.30 11.97 -9.83
CA VAL A 94 -0.79 12.06 -10.81
C VAL A 94 -1.61 10.78 -10.68
N VAL A 95 -2.83 10.89 -10.20
CA VAL A 95 -3.79 9.78 -10.10
C VAL A 95 -4.73 9.88 -11.28
N MET A 96 -4.53 9.02 -12.26
CA MET A 96 -5.37 8.94 -13.45
C MET A 96 -6.55 8.01 -13.21
N THR A 97 -7.75 8.47 -13.56
CA THR A 97 -8.95 7.64 -13.51
C THR A 97 -8.84 6.50 -14.52
N PHE A 98 -8.99 5.25 -14.06
CA PHE A 98 -9.00 4.08 -14.92
C PHE A 98 -10.43 3.63 -15.18
N ASP A 99 -11.00 4.13 -16.24
CA ASP A 99 -12.35 3.86 -16.71
C ASP A 99 -12.37 3.23 -18.13
N LYS A 100 -13.55 3.10 -18.72
CA LYS A 100 -13.71 2.56 -20.07
C LYS A 100 -12.98 3.40 -21.13
N THR A 101 -12.92 4.72 -20.96
CA THR A 101 -12.21 5.63 -21.87
C THR A 101 -10.72 5.37 -21.80
N ARG A 102 -10.16 5.34 -20.57
CA ARG A 102 -8.73 5.05 -20.34
C ARG A 102 -8.35 3.64 -20.82
N ALA A 103 -9.18 2.65 -20.58
CA ALA A 103 -8.97 1.29 -21.06
C ALA A 103 -8.99 1.19 -22.61
N GLY A 104 -9.66 2.11 -23.28
CA GLY A 104 -9.71 2.23 -24.74
C GLY A 104 -8.61 3.09 -25.36
N THR A 105 -7.85 3.85 -24.58
CA THR A 105 -6.77 4.74 -25.07
C THR A 105 -5.63 3.91 -25.68
N THR A 106 -5.21 4.25 -26.89
CA THR A 106 -4.07 3.57 -27.54
C THR A 106 -2.76 3.90 -26.81
N ALA A 107 -1.71 3.11 -27.03
CA ALA A 107 -0.39 3.40 -26.43
C ALA A 107 0.17 4.74 -26.94
N GLN A 108 -0.03 5.05 -28.22
CA GLN A 108 0.40 6.30 -28.85
C GLN A 108 -0.35 7.50 -28.28
N ASP A 109 -1.70 7.43 -28.18
CA ASP A 109 -2.49 8.51 -27.60
C ASP A 109 -2.13 8.75 -26.13
N PHE A 110 -1.88 7.69 -25.36
CA PHE A 110 -1.42 7.81 -23.98
C PHE A 110 -0.08 8.56 -23.88
N ILE A 111 0.88 8.23 -24.76
CA ILE A 111 2.18 8.93 -24.78
C ILE A 111 1.95 10.39 -25.18
N HIS A 112 1.31 10.65 -26.31
CA HIS A 112 1.24 12.00 -26.88
C HIS A 112 0.30 12.91 -26.07
N HIS A 113 -0.95 12.48 -25.83
CA HIS A 113 -1.93 13.35 -25.18
C HIS A 113 -1.75 13.41 -23.65
N ASP A 114 -1.56 12.24 -23.00
CA ASP A 114 -1.46 12.25 -21.53
C ASP A 114 -0.07 12.67 -21.02
N LEU A 115 0.98 12.04 -21.54
CA LEU A 115 2.32 12.27 -20.99
C LEU A 115 2.96 13.57 -21.52
N ILE A 116 2.83 13.84 -22.81
CA ILE A 116 3.50 14.99 -23.43
C ILE A 116 2.62 16.24 -23.38
N GLU A 117 1.44 16.23 -23.97
CA GLU A 117 0.61 17.44 -24.08
C GLU A 117 0.06 17.86 -22.71
N ARG A 118 -0.58 16.91 -21.99
CA ARG A 118 -1.21 17.21 -20.71
C ARG A 118 -0.19 17.39 -19.59
N LEU A 119 0.68 16.41 -19.36
CA LEU A 119 1.64 16.47 -18.24
C LEU A 119 2.92 17.23 -18.61
N GLY A 120 3.36 17.20 -19.87
CA GLY A 120 4.58 17.87 -20.34
C GLY A 120 5.80 17.34 -19.62
N ILE A 121 5.94 16.01 -19.53
CA ILE A 121 7.05 15.37 -18.82
C ILE A 121 8.38 15.62 -19.54
N SER A 122 9.49 15.65 -18.79
CA SER A 122 10.85 15.68 -19.34
C SER A 122 11.56 14.33 -19.24
N GLY A 123 11.01 13.39 -18.48
CA GLY A 123 11.55 12.06 -18.35
C GLY A 123 10.58 11.11 -17.67
N ILE A 124 10.81 9.82 -17.87
CA ILE A 124 9.97 8.75 -17.33
C ILE A 124 10.82 7.55 -16.91
N ALA A 125 10.58 7.05 -15.71
CA ALA A 125 11.08 5.78 -15.22
C ALA A 125 9.94 4.75 -15.13
N VAL A 126 10.18 3.54 -15.63
CA VAL A 126 9.23 2.43 -15.65
C VAL A 126 9.93 1.12 -15.26
N GLY A 127 9.16 0.14 -14.79
CA GLY A 127 9.66 -1.24 -14.65
C GLY A 127 9.76 -1.95 -16.00
N TYR A 128 10.64 -2.94 -16.09
CA TYR A 128 10.86 -3.74 -17.30
C TYR A 128 9.61 -4.43 -17.86
N ASP A 129 8.65 -4.74 -17.00
CA ASP A 129 7.39 -5.45 -17.29
C ASP A 129 6.19 -4.50 -17.40
N PHE A 130 6.43 -3.18 -17.40
CA PHE A 130 5.36 -2.19 -17.49
C PHE A 130 4.71 -2.20 -18.87
N HIS A 131 3.41 -2.43 -18.90
CA HIS A 131 2.60 -2.39 -20.13
C HIS A 131 1.44 -1.44 -19.97
N PHE A 132 1.12 -0.71 -21.05
CA PHE A 132 0.09 0.32 -21.07
C PHE A 132 -0.67 0.36 -22.42
N GLY A 133 -1.70 1.20 -22.44
CA GLY A 133 -2.55 1.35 -23.61
C GLY A 133 -3.47 0.15 -23.85
N LYS A 134 -4.42 0.34 -24.78
CA LYS A 134 -5.41 -0.67 -25.15
C LYS A 134 -4.70 -1.96 -25.58
N GLY A 135 -5.17 -3.08 -25.03
CA GLY A 135 -4.58 -4.40 -25.33
C GLY A 135 -3.15 -4.60 -24.79
N ARG A 136 -2.65 -3.68 -23.93
CA ARG A 136 -1.29 -3.76 -23.35
C ARG A 136 -0.17 -3.75 -24.40
N VAL A 137 -0.40 -3.11 -25.56
CA VAL A 137 0.59 -3.04 -26.65
C VAL A 137 1.73 -2.07 -26.37
N GLY A 138 1.51 -1.09 -25.50
CA GLY A 138 2.57 -0.20 -25.00
C GLY A 138 3.54 -0.96 -24.09
N SER A 139 4.84 -0.72 -24.27
CA SER A 139 5.92 -1.39 -23.57
C SER A 139 7.06 -0.40 -23.25
N PRO A 140 8.00 -0.76 -22.36
CA PRO A 140 9.21 0.03 -22.18
C PRO A 140 9.98 0.26 -23.48
N SER A 141 10.05 -0.73 -24.36
CA SER A 141 10.72 -0.61 -25.66
C SER A 141 10.08 0.44 -26.57
N LEU A 142 8.73 0.54 -26.54
CA LEU A 142 8.03 1.60 -27.27
C LEU A 142 8.39 2.99 -26.73
N LEU A 143 8.44 3.16 -25.39
CA LEU A 143 8.85 4.44 -24.78
C LEU A 143 10.27 4.81 -25.16
N VAL A 144 11.23 3.86 -25.09
CA VAL A 144 12.61 4.08 -25.50
C VAL A 144 12.72 4.47 -26.99
N GLY A 145 11.93 3.82 -27.85
CA GLY A 145 11.92 4.13 -29.30
C GLY A 145 11.37 5.52 -29.63
N GLU A 146 10.36 5.98 -28.88
CA GLU A 146 9.74 7.30 -29.07
C GLU A 146 10.52 8.44 -28.39
N ALA A 147 11.30 8.14 -27.34
CA ALA A 147 11.99 9.11 -26.51
C ALA A 147 12.76 10.19 -27.28
N PRO A 148 13.61 9.86 -28.32
CA PRO A 148 14.36 10.86 -29.06
C PRO A 148 13.46 11.87 -29.81
N ARG A 149 12.33 11.40 -30.31
CA ARG A 149 11.37 12.27 -31.06
C ARG A 149 10.59 13.18 -30.12
N LEU A 150 10.37 12.73 -28.88
CA LEU A 150 9.61 13.46 -27.87
C LEU A 150 10.48 14.37 -27.01
N GLY A 151 11.81 14.25 -27.10
CA GLY A 151 12.74 15.01 -26.29
C GLY A 151 12.66 14.68 -24.78
N ILE A 152 12.35 13.43 -24.44
CA ILE A 152 12.27 12.94 -23.07
C ILE A 152 13.36 11.91 -22.78
N GLU A 153 13.75 11.79 -21.51
CA GLU A 153 14.61 10.72 -21.03
C GLU A 153 13.77 9.52 -20.57
N VAL A 154 14.19 8.29 -20.90
CA VAL A 154 13.50 7.06 -20.47
C VAL A 154 14.48 6.18 -19.73
N ASP A 155 14.10 5.76 -18.52
CA ASP A 155 14.86 4.82 -17.70
C ASP A 155 14.00 3.58 -17.43
N VAL A 156 14.51 2.40 -17.77
CA VAL A 156 13.81 1.12 -17.61
C VAL A 156 14.50 0.32 -16.53
N GLN A 157 13.83 0.19 -15.40
CA GLN A 157 14.36 -0.53 -14.25
C GLN A 157 14.19 -2.05 -14.39
N PRO A 158 15.24 -2.84 -14.15
CA PRO A 158 15.15 -4.30 -14.12
C PRO A 158 14.29 -4.77 -12.94
N HIS A 159 13.96 -6.06 -12.91
CA HIS A 159 13.35 -6.65 -11.74
C HIS A 159 14.30 -6.57 -10.53
N VAL A 160 13.69 -6.52 -9.34
CA VAL A 160 14.41 -6.59 -8.07
C VAL A 160 14.15 -7.96 -7.47
N ASP A 161 15.21 -8.64 -7.05
CA ASP A 161 15.15 -9.92 -6.38
C ASP A 161 15.60 -9.81 -4.92
N ILE A 162 15.02 -10.64 -4.06
CA ILE A 162 15.49 -10.92 -2.70
C ILE A 162 15.75 -12.42 -2.62
N GLU A 163 16.97 -12.84 -2.30
CA GLU A 163 17.35 -14.26 -2.23
C GLU A 163 16.91 -15.05 -3.47
N GLU A 164 17.20 -14.50 -4.66
CA GLU A 164 16.84 -15.11 -5.96
C GLU A 164 15.32 -15.22 -6.23
N ARG A 165 14.48 -14.60 -5.40
CA ARG A 165 13.02 -14.56 -5.58
C ARG A 165 12.57 -13.19 -6.06
N PRO A 166 11.81 -13.09 -7.17
CA PRO A 166 11.37 -11.82 -7.70
C PRO A 166 10.37 -11.10 -6.78
N VAL A 167 10.65 -9.82 -6.52
CA VAL A 167 9.77 -8.96 -5.75
C VAL A 167 8.61 -8.49 -6.61
N SER A 168 7.39 -8.84 -6.21
CA SER A 168 6.17 -8.42 -6.90
C SER A 168 4.98 -8.29 -5.95
N SER A 169 3.98 -7.49 -6.33
CA SER A 169 2.73 -7.42 -5.56
C SER A 169 2.02 -8.78 -5.46
N SER A 170 2.21 -9.68 -6.44
CA SER A 170 1.64 -11.03 -6.41
C SER A 170 2.33 -11.92 -5.38
N ALA A 171 3.67 -11.88 -5.30
CA ALA A 171 4.43 -12.62 -4.31
C ALA A 171 4.11 -12.13 -2.88
N ILE A 172 3.98 -10.82 -2.69
CA ILE A 172 3.61 -10.24 -1.40
C ILE A 172 2.20 -10.67 -0.96
N ARG A 173 1.22 -10.69 -1.89
CA ARG A 173 -0.12 -11.20 -1.57
C ARG A 173 -0.10 -12.66 -1.15
N MET A 174 0.71 -13.47 -1.79
CA MET A 174 0.88 -14.89 -1.45
C MET A 174 1.49 -15.04 -0.05
N ALA A 175 2.57 -14.31 0.25
CA ALA A 175 3.18 -14.31 1.57
C ALA A 175 2.19 -13.90 2.67
N LEU A 176 1.40 -12.85 2.47
CA LEU A 176 0.36 -12.42 3.41
C LEU A 176 -0.75 -13.46 3.58
N ALA A 177 -1.16 -14.13 2.49
CA ALA A 177 -2.18 -15.20 2.53
C ALA A 177 -1.70 -16.47 3.23
N GLU A 178 -0.39 -16.67 3.32
CA GLU A 178 0.25 -17.78 4.03
C GLU A 178 0.69 -17.40 5.46
N GLY A 179 0.57 -16.12 5.84
CA GLY A 179 0.99 -15.60 7.14
C GLY A 179 2.50 -15.38 7.26
N GLN A 180 3.22 -15.35 6.14
CA GLN A 180 4.67 -15.10 6.05
C GLN A 180 4.94 -13.59 6.10
N ILE A 181 4.73 -12.99 7.27
CA ILE A 181 4.79 -11.52 7.45
C ILE A 181 6.21 -10.99 7.23
N GLU A 182 7.22 -11.72 7.65
CA GLU A 182 8.63 -11.37 7.48
C GLU A 182 9.01 -11.33 5.99
N ASP A 183 8.57 -12.30 5.19
CA ASP A 183 8.80 -12.33 3.74
C ASP A 183 8.10 -11.15 3.04
N ALA A 184 6.85 -10.87 3.41
CA ALA A 184 6.12 -9.71 2.91
C ALA A 184 6.83 -8.39 3.26
N THR A 185 7.32 -8.26 4.50
CA THR A 185 8.07 -7.11 5.01
C THR A 185 9.39 -6.92 4.23
N ALA A 186 10.13 -8.00 3.99
CA ALA A 186 11.37 -7.96 3.20
C ALA A 186 11.09 -7.44 1.78
N MET A 187 10.07 -7.96 1.09
CA MET A 187 9.71 -7.55 -0.27
C MET A 187 9.17 -6.11 -0.34
N LEU A 188 8.46 -5.64 0.68
CA LEU A 188 7.95 -4.27 0.79
C LEU A 188 9.04 -3.25 1.18
N GLY A 189 10.11 -3.72 1.84
CA GLY A 189 11.11 -2.86 2.47
C GLY A 189 10.58 -2.14 3.71
N GLY A 190 9.62 -2.77 4.41
CA GLY A 190 8.98 -2.32 5.63
C GLY A 190 7.67 -3.07 5.90
N PRO A 191 7.09 -2.98 7.10
CA PRO A 191 5.88 -3.71 7.45
C PRO A 191 4.70 -3.38 6.52
N TRP A 192 3.94 -4.40 6.14
CA TRP A 192 2.63 -4.19 5.54
C TRP A 192 1.68 -3.61 6.58
N PHE A 193 0.82 -2.68 6.18
CA PHE A 193 -0.13 -2.05 7.08
C PHE A 193 -1.49 -1.85 6.43
N VAL A 194 -2.49 -1.68 7.28
CA VAL A 194 -3.84 -1.25 6.92
C VAL A 194 -4.19 0.00 7.72
N ALA A 195 -5.03 0.87 7.16
CA ALA A 195 -5.58 2.01 7.86
C ALA A 195 -7.10 1.85 7.97
N GLY A 196 -7.67 2.27 9.10
CA GLY A 196 -9.12 2.23 9.27
C GLY A 196 -9.61 2.95 10.51
N GLU A 197 -10.88 3.36 10.46
CA GLU A 197 -11.56 3.98 11.59
C GLU A 197 -11.98 2.91 12.61
N VAL A 198 -11.78 3.21 13.88
CA VAL A 198 -12.21 2.35 14.97
C VAL A 198 -13.73 2.41 15.14
N ILE A 199 -14.38 1.29 14.91
CA ILE A 199 -15.83 1.12 15.04
C ILE A 199 -16.21 0.42 16.36
N HIS A 200 -17.47 0.53 16.76
CA HIS A 200 -17.99 -0.21 17.89
C HIS A 200 -18.05 -1.71 17.60
N GLY A 201 -17.50 -2.52 18.50
CA GLY A 201 -17.61 -3.97 18.50
C GLY A 201 -18.56 -4.47 19.60
N GLU A 202 -18.58 -5.79 19.83
CA GLU A 202 -19.44 -6.44 20.83
C GLU A 202 -19.02 -6.22 22.29
N LYS A 203 -17.88 -5.56 22.55
CA LYS A 203 -17.33 -5.22 23.87
C LYS A 203 -17.02 -6.41 24.79
N ARG A 204 -17.08 -7.67 24.30
CA ARG A 204 -16.85 -8.88 25.11
C ARG A 204 -15.45 -8.92 25.75
N GLY A 205 -14.42 -8.44 25.05
CA GLY A 205 -13.05 -8.41 25.56
C GLY A 205 -12.88 -7.46 26.77
N ARG A 206 -13.70 -6.41 26.88
CA ARG A 206 -13.61 -5.44 27.99
C ARG A 206 -13.81 -6.10 29.35
N ASP A 207 -14.79 -6.98 29.45
CA ASP A 207 -15.12 -7.69 30.72
C ASP A 207 -14.02 -8.70 31.08
N LEU A 208 -13.22 -9.11 30.12
CA LEU A 208 -12.08 -10.03 30.30
C LEU A 208 -10.75 -9.32 30.54
N GLY A 209 -10.75 -7.97 30.60
CA GLY A 209 -9.50 -7.19 30.74
C GLY A 209 -8.77 -6.91 29.41
N TYR A 210 -9.37 -7.29 28.26
CA TYR A 210 -8.80 -7.12 26.92
C TYR A 210 -9.70 -6.24 26.03
N PRO A 211 -9.81 -4.93 26.31
CA PRO A 211 -10.58 -4.03 25.44
C PRO A 211 -9.93 -3.96 24.05
N THR A 212 -10.72 -4.25 23.01
CA THR A 212 -10.26 -4.23 21.62
C THR A 212 -10.80 -3.05 20.84
N ALA A 213 -9.97 -2.45 19.99
CA ALA A 213 -10.36 -1.58 18.90
C ALA A 213 -10.70 -2.44 17.68
N ASN A 214 -11.82 -2.15 17.02
CA ASN A 214 -12.32 -2.92 15.89
C ASN A 214 -12.20 -2.11 14.61
N ILE A 215 -11.57 -2.66 13.58
CA ILE A 215 -11.44 -2.05 12.26
C ILE A 215 -12.00 -3.01 11.21
N ARG A 216 -12.91 -2.51 10.37
CA ARG A 216 -13.41 -3.28 9.24
C ARG A 216 -12.46 -3.14 8.06
N LEU A 217 -12.00 -4.27 7.53
CA LEU A 217 -11.14 -4.31 6.35
C LEU A 217 -11.92 -4.54 5.06
N ASP A 218 -11.27 -4.33 3.92
CA ASP A 218 -11.85 -4.65 2.61
C ASP A 218 -12.28 -6.13 2.57
N LYS A 219 -13.46 -6.39 2.01
CA LYS A 219 -14.02 -7.75 1.91
C LYS A 219 -13.12 -8.76 1.18
N ASN A 220 -12.22 -8.25 0.34
CA ASN A 220 -11.27 -9.03 -0.43
C ASN A 220 -9.89 -9.12 0.24
N CYS A 221 -9.74 -8.62 1.47
CA CYS A 221 -8.50 -8.76 2.22
C CYS A 221 -8.12 -10.24 2.32
N GLY A 222 -6.95 -10.59 1.77
CA GLY A 222 -6.44 -11.94 1.66
C GLY A 222 -5.37 -12.27 2.71
N LEU A 223 -5.29 -11.50 3.79
CA LEU A 223 -4.41 -11.84 4.91
C LEU A 223 -4.84 -13.18 5.52
N LYS A 224 -3.91 -14.01 5.94
CA LYS A 224 -4.20 -15.27 6.66
C LYS A 224 -4.97 -14.97 7.94
N HIS A 225 -6.00 -15.75 8.25
CA HIS A 225 -6.70 -15.63 9.53
C HIS A 225 -5.78 -16.04 10.68
N GLY A 226 -5.83 -15.32 11.80
CA GLY A 226 -5.01 -15.62 12.96
C GLY A 226 -4.69 -14.42 13.83
N ILE A 227 -3.70 -14.63 14.70
CA ILE A 227 -3.25 -13.66 15.70
C ILE A 227 -1.89 -13.11 15.28
N TYR A 228 -1.72 -11.80 15.42
CA TYR A 228 -0.57 -11.05 14.94
C TYR A 228 0.00 -10.14 16.03
N ALA A 229 1.32 -10.01 16.05
CA ALA A 229 1.99 -8.88 16.68
C ALA A 229 1.89 -7.68 15.74
N VAL A 230 1.36 -6.57 16.24
CA VAL A 230 1.13 -5.35 15.43
C VAL A 230 1.69 -4.12 16.12
N ARG A 231 2.14 -3.15 15.31
CA ARG A 231 2.43 -1.80 15.77
C ARG A 231 1.38 -0.85 15.23
N VAL A 232 0.81 -0.04 16.12
CA VAL A 232 -0.36 0.78 15.82
C VAL A 232 0.00 2.24 15.91
N GLY A 233 -0.18 2.96 14.81
CA GLY A 233 0.01 4.41 14.74
C GLY A 233 -1.29 5.18 14.93
N ARG A 234 -1.24 6.22 15.77
CA ARG A 234 -2.28 7.25 15.94
C ARG A 234 -1.64 8.62 15.79
N GLY A 235 -1.68 9.17 14.59
CA GLY A 235 -0.92 10.38 14.30
C GLY A 235 0.59 10.16 14.48
N ALA A 236 1.21 10.86 15.45
CA ALA A 236 2.63 10.72 15.77
C ALA A 236 2.92 9.66 16.86
N GLU A 237 1.89 9.13 17.50
CA GLU A 237 2.03 8.15 18.57
C GLU A 237 2.07 6.73 18.01
N LEU A 238 2.92 5.88 18.60
CA LEU A 238 3.01 4.45 18.28
C LEU A 238 2.71 3.61 19.53
N PHE A 239 1.95 2.56 19.34
CA PHE A 239 1.58 1.60 20.37
C PHE A 239 1.88 0.19 19.89
N ASP A 240 2.31 -0.66 20.80
CA ASP A 240 2.41 -2.09 20.56
C ASP A 240 1.06 -2.76 20.79
N GLY A 241 0.74 -3.82 20.04
CA GLY A 241 -0.54 -4.49 20.15
C GLY A 241 -0.53 -5.94 19.67
N VAL A 242 -1.64 -6.60 20.00
CA VAL A 242 -2.03 -7.92 19.47
C VAL A 242 -3.27 -7.73 18.64
N ALA A 243 -3.28 -8.26 17.43
CA ALA A 243 -4.46 -8.20 16.57
C ALA A 243 -4.96 -9.60 16.22
N SER A 244 -6.26 -9.81 16.29
CA SER A 244 -6.96 -10.96 15.75
C SER A 244 -7.59 -10.55 14.42
N PHE A 245 -7.27 -11.27 13.35
CA PHE A 245 -7.87 -11.09 12.04
C PHE A 245 -8.68 -12.32 11.67
N GLY A 246 -9.98 -12.13 11.42
CA GLY A 246 -10.88 -13.21 11.08
C GLY A 246 -12.17 -12.74 10.42
N ARG A 247 -13.03 -13.70 10.03
CA ARG A 247 -14.36 -13.44 9.48
C ARG A 247 -15.41 -13.98 10.44
N ARG A 248 -16.42 -13.19 10.73
CA ARG A 248 -17.57 -13.63 11.51
C ARG A 248 -18.73 -13.99 10.58
N PRO A 249 -18.98 -15.28 10.30
CA PRO A 249 -20.02 -15.71 9.33
C PRO A 249 -21.43 -15.26 9.69
N THR A 250 -21.73 -15.12 10.98
CA THR A 250 -23.06 -14.83 11.54
C THR A 250 -23.40 -13.35 11.64
N PHE A 251 -22.40 -12.49 11.56
CA PHE A 251 -22.55 -11.04 11.68
C PHE A 251 -21.81 -10.36 10.51
N ASP A 252 -22.30 -9.25 10.01
CA ASP A 252 -21.64 -8.43 8.97
C ASP A 252 -21.44 -9.09 7.58
N ASN A 253 -22.28 -10.07 7.18
CA ASN A 253 -22.15 -10.77 5.89
C ASN A 253 -20.75 -11.36 5.64
N GLY A 254 -20.03 -11.74 6.70
CA GLY A 254 -18.69 -12.32 6.60
C GLY A 254 -17.59 -11.30 6.21
N ALA A 255 -17.80 -10.01 6.45
CA ALA A 255 -16.75 -9.01 6.24
C ALA A 255 -15.56 -9.26 7.20
N PRO A 256 -14.31 -9.12 6.72
CA PRO A 256 -13.15 -9.28 7.58
C PRO A 256 -13.11 -8.21 8.67
N LEU A 257 -12.85 -8.64 9.90
CA LEU A 257 -12.70 -7.76 11.06
C LEU A 257 -11.28 -7.92 11.62
N LEU A 258 -10.68 -6.79 11.95
CA LEU A 258 -9.43 -6.72 12.69
C LEU A 258 -9.74 -6.21 14.10
N GLU A 259 -9.54 -7.05 15.11
CA GLU A 259 -9.73 -6.74 16.51
C GLU A 259 -8.36 -6.55 17.16
N ILE A 260 -8.09 -5.34 17.67
CA ILE A 260 -6.75 -4.95 18.11
C ILE A 260 -6.81 -4.66 19.61
N PHE A 261 -6.03 -5.39 20.38
CA PHE A 261 -5.74 -5.10 21.77
C PHE A 261 -4.41 -4.31 21.84
N LEU A 262 -4.48 -3.04 22.27
CA LEU A 262 -3.28 -2.22 22.48
C LEU A 262 -2.69 -2.53 23.86
N LEU A 263 -1.43 -2.93 23.86
CA LEU A 263 -0.68 -3.22 25.09
C LEU A 263 -0.44 -1.92 25.85
N ASP A 264 -0.70 -1.95 27.17
CA ASP A 264 -0.45 -0.84 28.10
C ASP A 264 -1.21 0.46 27.79
N PHE A 265 -2.21 0.41 26.89
CA PHE A 265 -3.02 1.57 26.53
C PHE A 265 -4.26 1.71 27.40
N LYS A 266 -4.55 2.95 27.79
CA LYS A 266 -5.80 3.31 28.43
C LYS A 266 -6.38 4.54 27.76
N GLY A 267 -7.59 4.42 27.25
CA GLY A 267 -8.27 5.54 26.59
C GLY A 267 -9.38 5.09 25.65
N ASP A 268 -10.01 6.06 25.01
CA ASP A 268 -11.02 5.85 23.98
C ASP A 268 -10.42 6.08 22.59
N LEU A 269 -10.74 5.17 21.66
CA LEU A 269 -10.26 5.18 20.28
C LEU A 269 -11.39 5.25 19.25
N TYR A 270 -12.64 5.24 19.69
CA TYR A 270 -13.77 5.25 18.75
C TYR A 270 -13.74 6.46 17.82
N GLY A 271 -14.02 6.23 16.54
CA GLY A 271 -13.95 7.26 15.50
C GLY A 271 -12.53 7.72 15.13
N THR A 272 -11.50 7.18 15.79
CA THR A 272 -10.10 7.50 15.43
C THR A 272 -9.64 6.60 14.29
N VAL A 273 -8.91 7.17 13.34
CA VAL A 273 -8.24 6.39 12.30
C VAL A 273 -6.90 5.88 12.84
N LEU A 274 -6.69 4.58 12.77
CA LEU A 274 -5.44 3.93 13.16
C LEU A 274 -4.73 3.35 11.94
N ASP A 275 -3.39 3.41 11.94
CA ASP A 275 -2.52 2.67 11.03
C ASP A 275 -2.02 1.43 11.75
N VAL A 276 -2.34 0.25 11.25
CA VAL A 276 -1.98 -1.02 11.89
C VAL A 276 -0.96 -1.75 11.03
N ALA A 277 0.29 -1.75 11.48
CA ALA A 277 1.41 -2.43 10.83
C ALA A 277 1.58 -3.84 11.40
N PHE A 278 1.63 -4.84 10.52
CA PHE A 278 1.80 -6.25 10.87
C PHE A 278 3.29 -6.57 10.98
N ILE A 279 3.73 -6.99 12.16
CA ILE A 279 5.15 -7.23 12.47
C ILE A 279 5.48 -8.72 12.48
N GLY A 280 4.57 -9.57 12.96
CA GLY A 280 4.76 -11.02 12.94
C GLY A 280 3.45 -11.79 13.13
N PHE A 281 3.42 -13.00 12.56
CA PHE A 281 2.33 -13.95 12.75
C PHE A 281 2.57 -14.76 14.03
N ILE A 282 1.62 -14.77 14.96
CA ILE A 282 1.75 -15.47 16.24
C ILE A 282 1.23 -16.90 16.13
N ARG A 283 -0.02 -17.07 15.67
CA ARG A 283 -0.69 -18.36 15.52
C ARG A 283 -2.00 -18.27 14.73
N GLU A 284 -2.53 -19.41 14.37
CA GLU A 284 -3.89 -19.53 13.83
C GLU A 284 -4.95 -19.33 14.92
N GLU A 285 -6.19 -19.09 14.50
CA GLU A 285 -7.33 -19.04 15.42
C GLU A 285 -7.55 -20.38 16.10
N LEU A 286 -7.94 -20.35 17.39
CA LEU A 286 -8.23 -21.51 18.20
C LEU A 286 -9.65 -21.42 18.78
N LYS A 287 -10.26 -22.56 19.03
CA LYS A 287 -11.49 -22.69 19.83
C LYS A 287 -11.13 -22.99 21.27
N PHE A 288 -11.87 -22.44 22.21
CA PHE A 288 -11.63 -22.61 23.63
C PHE A 288 -12.90 -23.17 24.30
N ASP A 289 -12.68 -24.12 25.20
CA ASP A 289 -13.76 -24.78 25.94
C ASP A 289 -14.15 -24.02 27.20
N SER A 290 -13.36 -23.04 27.64
CA SER A 290 -13.66 -22.17 28.78
C SER A 290 -13.11 -20.75 28.60
N VAL A 291 -13.68 -19.81 29.34
CA VAL A 291 -13.22 -18.41 29.40
C VAL A 291 -11.79 -18.32 29.97
N GLU A 292 -11.49 -19.12 30.97
CA GLU A 292 -10.17 -19.16 31.60
C GLU A 292 -9.09 -19.67 30.64
N ALA A 293 -9.43 -20.65 29.77
CA ALA A 293 -8.52 -21.12 28.72
C ALA A 293 -8.27 -20.02 27.67
N LEU A 294 -9.30 -19.29 27.29
CA LEU A 294 -9.18 -18.14 26.38
C LEU A 294 -8.27 -17.05 26.98
N VAL A 295 -8.49 -16.66 28.26
CA VAL A 295 -7.69 -15.61 28.90
C VAL A 295 -6.22 -16.02 29.00
N ARG A 296 -5.92 -17.27 29.44
CA ARG A 296 -4.53 -17.77 29.46
C ARG A 296 -3.86 -17.70 28.09
N GLN A 297 -4.59 -18.01 27.02
CA GLN A 297 -4.04 -17.93 25.66
C GLN A 297 -3.81 -16.48 25.24
N MET A 298 -4.68 -15.54 25.61
CA MET A 298 -4.50 -14.10 25.35
C MET A 298 -3.29 -13.54 26.09
N ASP A 299 -3.01 -14.02 27.32
CA ASP A 299 -1.79 -13.68 28.08
C ASP A 299 -0.52 -14.18 27.35
N ASP A 300 -0.54 -15.43 26.85
CA ASP A 300 0.57 -16.02 26.09
C ASP A 300 0.79 -15.26 24.76
N ASP A 301 -0.30 -14.98 24.01
CA ASP A 301 -0.25 -14.20 22.78
C ASP A 301 0.35 -12.81 23.03
N SER A 302 -0.04 -12.15 24.12
CA SER A 302 0.49 -10.84 24.51
C SER A 302 1.98 -10.89 24.84
N ALA A 303 2.43 -11.95 25.53
CA ALA A 303 3.85 -12.15 25.84
C ALA A 303 4.68 -12.38 24.55
N ARG A 304 4.18 -13.22 23.65
CA ARG A 304 4.81 -13.48 22.34
C ARG A 304 4.86 -12.24 21.47
N ALA A 305 3.76 -11.47 21.43
CA ALA A 305 3.73 -10.20 20.69
C ALA A 305 4.77 -9.22 21.22
N ARG A 306 4.88 -9.05 22.54
CA ARG A 306 5.92 -8.19 23.14
C ARG A 306 7.33 -8.60 22.73
N ALA A 307 7.63 -9.90 22.72
CA ALA A 307 8.94 -10.41 22.28
C ALA A 307 9.20 -10.10 20.80
N THR A 308 8.21 -10.34 19.91
CA THR A 308 8.31 -10.04 18.49
C THR A 308 8.51 -8.54 18.22
N LEU A 309 7.74 -7.68 18.91
CA LEU A 309 7.81 -6.23 18.75
C LEU A 309 9.09 -5.63 19.31
N ALA A 310 9.63 -6.19 20.40
CA ALA A 310 10.92 -5.79 20.96
C ALA A 310 12.10 -6.12 20.04
N ALA A 311 12.01 -7.20 19.25
CA ALA A 311 13.02 -7.54 18.25
C ALA A 311 13.02 -6.60 17.03
N ALA A 312 11.95 -5.81 16.82
CA ALA A 312 11.80 -4.87 15.71
C ALA A 312 11.30 -3.49 16.20
N PRO A 313 12.05 -2.77 17.05
CA PRO A 313 11.57 -1.59 17.77
C PRO A 313 11.12 -0.45 16.85
N ASP A 314 11.78 -0.27 15.71
CA ASP A 314 11.53 0.83 14.77
C ASP A 314 10.67 0.40 13.55
N ALA A 315 10.14 -0.83 13.57
CA ALA A 315 9.40 -1.37 12.45
C ALA A 315 8.02 -0.70 12.32
N PHE A 316 7.95 0.30 11.44
CA PHE A 316 6.72 0.97 11.03
C PHE A 316 6.86 1.48 9.58
N PRO A 317 5.79 1.53 8.77
CA PRO A 317 5.89 2.02 7.40
C PRO A 317 6.27 3.50 7.36
N LYS A 318 7.13 3.88 6.40
CA LYS A 318 7.49 5.28 6.18
C LYS A 318 6.35 5.98 5.43
N LEU A 319 5.52 6.68 6.16
CA LEU A 319 4.37 7.40 5.64
C LEU A 319 4.69 8.90 5.55
N GLY A 320 4.38 9.50 4.39
CA GLY A 320 4.43 10.95 4.23
C GLY A 320 3.06 11.60 4.42
N VAL A 321 3.07 12.92 4.53
CA VAL A 321 1.84 13.73 4.59
C VAL A 321 1.41 14.06 3.17
N VAL A 322 0.14 13.80 2.88
CA VAL A 322 -0.52 14.14 1.61
C VAL A 322 -1.27 15.46 1.84
N GLY A 323 -0.95 16.46 1.02
CA GLY A 323 -1.56 17.80 1.08
C GLY A 323 -2.86 17.90 0.28
#